data_e9ff00ed28e769a7e5e8ab5403d5c85c
#
_entry.id   e9ff00ed28e769a7e5e8ab5403d5c85c
#
_cell.length_a   1.000
_cell.length_b   1.000
_cell.length_c   1.000
_cell.angle_alpha   90.00
_cell.angle_beta   90.00
_cell.angle_gamma   90.00
#
_symmetry.space_group_name_H-M   'P 1'
#
loop_
_entity.id
_entity.type
_entity.pdbx_description
1 polymer ?
#
loop_
_entity_poly.entity_id
_entity_poly.type
_entity_poly.pdbx_seq_one_letter_code
_entity_poly.pdbx_strand_id
1 'polypeptide(L)'
;MKKTLTIFALILAAATLSAQTPKNVVYTFTEASDLNLIGKIIDTPNPYHRVDTVKYKGFTKNENRQVRCSAGLAVLFKTNSTTISVKSDYGFQFSSMTTMGVAYRGYDLYIKDNGKWRWAASGATKPEKGDENLVLIKNMDGSEKECMLYLPIYSELHSCQIGIQEGAMIEALESPFRHRIGIFGSSFTHGISTSRPGMSYPMQLMRWTGLQFLSLGCSGN
;
A
#
# COMPACT_ATOMS: atom_id res chain seq x y z
N MET A 1 20.54 -59.32 36.39
CA MET A 1 19.33 -58.49 36.34
C MET A 1 19.64 -57.28 35.44
N LYS A 2 19.16 -57.33 34.18
CA LYS A 2 19.32 -56.23 33.20
C LYS A 2 18.09 -55.34 33.29
N LYS A 3 18.29 -54.07 33.69
CA LYS A 3 17.22 -53.04 33.67
C LYS A 3 17.13 -52.45 32.27
N THR A 4 16.10 -52.75 31.54
CA THR A 4 15.76 -52.15 30.24
C THR A 4 15.15 -50.78 30.50
N LEU A 5 15.79 -49.71 30.08
CA LEU A 5 15.33 -48.32 30.15
C LEU A 5 14.56 -48.03 28.85
N THR A 6 13.23 -47.99 28.92
CA THR A 6 12.41 -47.60 27.75
C THR A 6 12.28 -46.09 27.72
N ILE A 7 12.94 -45.45 26.73
CA ILE A 7 12.81 -44.02 26.46
C ILE A 7 11.59 -43.81 25.57
N PHE A 8 10.51 -43.20 26.11
CA PHE A 8 9.40 -42.71 25.35
C PHE A 8 9.79 -41.36 24.70
N ALA A 9 10.07 -41.37 23.41
CA ALA A 9 10.23 -40.12 22.63
C ALA A 9 8.86 -39.57 22.29
N LEU A 10 8.43 -38.51 22.96
CA LEU A 10 7.25 -37.73 22.61
C LEU A 10 7.61 -36.88 21.39
N ILE A 11 7.22 -37.32 20.18
CA ILE A 11 7.31 -36.48 18.98
C ILE A 11 6.11 -35.53 19.03
N LEU A 12 6.37 -34.28 19.44
CA LEU A 12 5.43 -33.18 19.36
C LEU A 12 5.40 -32.72 17.90
N ALA A 13 4.51 -33.29 17.08
CA ALA A 13 4.24 -32.81 15.74
C ALA A 13 3.48 -31.46 15.86
N ALA A 14 4.21 -30.36 15.82
CA ALA A 14 3.61 -29.05 15.61
C ALA A 14 3.04 -29.04 14.18
N ALA A 15 1.75 -29.34 14.05
CA ALA A 15 1.02 -29.14 12.81
C ALA A 15 0.94 -27.61 12.58
N THR A 16 1.84 -27.08 11.77
CA THR A 16 1.66 -25.74 11.20
C THR A 16 0.46 -25.82 10.27
N LEU A 17 -0.73 -25.44 10.76
CA LEU A 17 -1.88 -25.22 9.90
C LEU A 17 -1.52 -24.02 9.00
N SER A 18 -0.98 -24.31 7.82
CA SER A 18 -0.91 -23.35 6.74
C SER A 18 -2.36 -23.08 6.31
N ALA A 19 -2.90 -21.93 6.67
CA ALA A 19 -4.20 -21.49 6.21
C ALA A 19 -4.10 -21.23 4.71
N GLN A 20 -4.51 -22.21 3.90
CA GLN A 20 -4.53 -22.04 2.45
C GLN A 20 -5.72 -21.14 2.08
N THR A 21 -5.44 -20.12 1.26
CA THR A 21 -6.50 -19.31 0.66
C THR A 21 -7.43 -20.22 -0.15
N PRO A 22 -8.76 -20.20 0.06
CA PRO A 22 -9.71 -20.98 -0.71
C PRO A 22 -9.55 -20.76 -2.22
N LYS A 23 -9.87 -21.78 -3.05
CA LYS A 23 -9.82 -21.64 -4.53
C LYS A 23 -10.72 -20.51 -5.05
N ASN A 24 -11.87 -20.29 -4.41
CA ASN A 24 -12.81 -19.20 -4.69
C ASN A 24 -12.91 -18.32 -3.45
N VAL A 25 -12.15 -17.24 -3.41
CA VAL A 25 -12.21 -16.28 -2.31
C VAL A 25 -13.38 -15.33 -2.54
N VAL A 26 -14.28 -15.26 -1.57
CA VAL A 26 -15.25 -14.18 -1.45
C VAL A 26 -14.55 -13.02 -0.74
N TYR A 27 -14.62 -11.81 -1.33
CA TYR A 27 -13.97 -10.63 -0.80
C TYR A 27 -14.99 -9.69 -0.17
N THR A 28 -14.66 -9.17 1.00
CA THR A 28 -15.26 -7.98 1.59
C THR A 28 -14.34 -6.81 1.31
N PHE A 29 -14.90 -5.68 0.86
CA PHE A 29 -14.16 -4.48 0.48
C PHE A 29 -14.39 -3.34 1.47
N THR A 30 -13.30 -2.67 1.85
CA THR A 30 -13.30 -1.47 2.69
C THR A 30 -12.67 -0.33 1.90
N GLU A 31 -13.31 0.85 1.85
CA GLU A 31 -12.74 2.02 1.22
C GLU A 31 -11.49 2.46 1.99
N ALA A 32 -10.39 2.66 1.29
CA ALA A 32 -9.10 2.93 1.90
C ALA A 32 -9.06 4.27 2.68
N SER A 33 -9.93 5.22 2.33
CA SER A 33 -10.09 6.47 3.08
C SER A 33 -10.80 6.31 4.42
N ASP A 34 -11.52 5.20 4.65
CA ASP A 34 -12.13 4.87 5.93
C ASP A 34 -11.13 4.26 6.92
N LEU A 35 -9.93 3.93 6.44
CA LEU A 35 -8.79 3.50 7.22
C LEU A 35 -7.84 4.68 7.51
N ASN A 36 -6.61 4.42 7.93
CA ASN A 36 -5.66 5.50 8.19
C ASN A 36 -4.83 5.84 6.94
N LEU A 37 -5.27 6.86 6.20
CA LEU A 37 -4.57 7.39 5.01
C LEU A 37 -3.53 8.43 5.45
N ILE A 38 -2.26 8.12 5.24
CA ILE A 38 -1.12 8.97 5.58
C ILE A 38 -0.44 9.56 4.35
N GLY A 39 0.46 10.54 4.56
CA GLY A 39 1.26 11.16 3.48
C GLY A 39 0.67 12.47 2.95
N LYS A 40 -0.51 12.90 3.45
CA LYS A 40 -1.14 14.18 3.06
C LYS A 40 -0.62 15.34 3.92
N ILE A 41 -0.48 16.51 3.30
CA ILE A 41 -0.18 17.76 4.02
C ILE A 41 -1.45 18.36 4.61
N ILE A 42 -2.53 18.35 3.84
CA ILE A 42 -3.84 18.94 4.15
C ILE A 42 -4.95 18.00 3.70
N ASP A 43 -6.12 18.15 4.29
CA ASP A 43 -7.33 17.46 3.82
C ASP A 43 -7.81 18.06 2.50
N THR A 44 -8.37 17.21 1.65
CA THR A 44 -8.88 17.55 0.33
C THR A 44 -10.24 16.88 0.12
N PRO A 45 -11.15 17.45 -0.70
CA PRO A 45 -12.46 16.85 -0.96
C PRO A 45 -12.39 15.41 -1.51
N ASN A 46 -11.41 15.14 -2.40
CA ASN A 46 -11.06 13.77 -2.76
C ASN A 46 -9.91 13.31 -1.86
N PRO A 47 -10.07 12.26 -1.03
CA PRO A 47 -9.08 11.85 -0.05
C PRO A 47 -7.73 11.44 -0.68
N TYR A 48 -7.73 11.02 -1.93
CA TYR A 48 -6.54 10.55 -2.64
C TYR A 48 -5.76 11.64 -3.37
N HIS A 49 -6.27 12.88 -3.40
CA HIS A 49 -5.54 14.03 -3.93
C HIS A 49 -4.55 14.58 -2.91
N ARG A 50 -3.34 14.95 -3.35
CA ARG A 50 -2.33 15.59 -2.50
C ARG A 50 -2.64 17.04 -2.20
N VAL A 51 -3.31 17.73 -3.14
CA VAL A 51 -3.68 19.15 -3.03
C VAL A 51 -5.11 19.35 -3.55
N ASP A 52 -5.86 20.23 -2.89
CA ASP A 52 -7.13 20.73 -3.37
C ASP A 52 -6.93 21.80 -4.45
N THR A 53 -7.05 21.41 -5.71
CA THR A 53 -6.85 22.28 -6.87
C THR A 53 -8.04 23.21 -7.17
N VAL A 54 -9.15 23.05 -6.44
CA VAL A 54 -10.27 23.98 -6.47
C VAL A 54 -10.00 25.16 -5.54
N LYS A 55 -9.50 24.89 -4.35
CA LYS A 55 -9.14 25.91 -3.35
C LYS A 55 -7.85 26.63 -3.69
N TYR A 56 -6.81 25.88 -4.07
CA TYR A 56 -5.49 26.42 -4.38
C TYR A 56 -5.29 26.54 -5.88
N LYS A 57 -5.20 27.79 -6.37
CA LYS A 57 -5.01 28.13 -7.77
C LYS A 57 -3.53 28.38 -8.09
N GLY A 58 -3.22 28.57 -9.35
CA GLY A 58 -1.85 28.88 -9.79
C GLY A 58 -1.08 27.69 -10.38
N PHE A 59 -1.63 26.49 -10.33
CA PHE A 59 -1.05 25.34 -11.03
C PHE A 59 -1.26 25.44 -12.54
N THR A 60 -0.22 25.13 -13.30
CA THR A 60 -0.37 24.84 -14.73
C THR A 60 -1.27 23.61 -14.94
N LYS A 61 -1.76 23.40 -16.15
CA LYS A 61 -2.61 22.23 -16.47
C LYS A 61 -1.94 20.89 -16.09
N ASN A 62 -0.62 20.80 -16.29
CA ASN A 62 0.15 19.59 -16.00
C ASN A 62 0.32 19.40 -14.48
N GLU A 63 0.72 20.44 -13.76
CA GLU A 63 0.85 20.40 -12.31
C GLU A 63 -0.47 20.07 -11.61
N ASN A 64 -1.58 20.69 -12.07
CA ASN A 64 -2.91 20.41 -11.56
C ASN A 64 -3.26 18.92 -11.62
N ARG A 65 -2.92 18.24 -12.71
CA ARG A 65 -3.09 16.79 -12.83
C ARG A 65 -2.17 16.02 -11.89
N GLN A 66 -0.90 16.45 -11.80
CA GLN A 66 0.09 15.75 -10.99
C GLN A 66 -0.21 15.82 -9.49
N VAL A 67 -0.65 16.97 -8.97
CA VAL A 67 -0.97 17.11 -7.54
C VAL A 67 -2.24 16.38 -7.14
N ARG A 68 -3.06 15.94 -8.11
CA ARG A 68 -4.20 15.04 -7.89
C ARG A 68 -3.81 13.55 -7.90
N CYS A 69 -2.60 13.20 -8.33
CA CYS A 69 -2.08 11.86 -8.20
C CYS A 69 -1.69 11.56 -6.74
N SER A 70 -1.74 10.28 -6.36
CA SER A 70 -1.60 9.83 -4.98
C SER A 70 -0.13 9.58 -4.55
N ALA A 71 0.83 10.22 -5.21
CA ALA A 71 2.26 10.02 -4.94
C ALA A 71 2.61 10.28 -3.47
N GLY A 72 3.20 9.29 -2.81
CA GLY A 72 3.59 9.39 -1.40
C GLY A 72 2.46 9.17 -0.39
N LEU A 73 1.23 8.91 -0.85
CA LEU A 73 0.15 8.47 0.03
C LEU A 73 0.26 6.98 0.30
N ALA A 74 -0.09 6.58 1.53
CA ALA A 74 -0.18 5.20 1.92
C ALA A 74 -1.33 4.98 2.91
N VAL A 75 -1.88 3.76 2.92
CA VAL A 75 -2.93 3.33 3.83
C VAL A 75 -2.34 2.40 4.87
N LEU A 76 -2.56 2.71 6.14
CA LEU A 76 -2.16 1.89 7.28
C LEU A 76 -3.37 1.13 7.83
N PHE A 77 -3.27 -0.17 7.93
CA PHE A 77 -4.32 -1.03 8.44
C PHE A 77 -3.78 -2.31 9.07
N LYS A 78 -4.61 -2.95 9.88
CA LYS A 78 -4.38 -4.30 10.40
C LYS A 78 -5.35 -5.27 9.77
N THR A 79 -4.91 -6.51 9.57
CA THR A 79 -5.77 -7.59 9.09
C THR A 79 -5.22 -8.95 9.48
N ASN A 80 -6.10 -9.92 9.69
CA ASN A 80 -5.77 -11.35 9.82
C ASN A 80 -6.11 -12.14 8.55
N SER A 81 -6.43 -11.47 7.45
CA SER A 81 -6.76 -12.11 6.18
C SER A 81 -5.57 -12.89 5.61
N THR A 82 -5.85 -14.04 4.99
CA THR A 82 -4.86 -14.83 4.25
C THR A 82 -4.60 -14.29 2.85
N THR A 83 -5.39 -13.31 2.39
CA THR A 83 -5.26 -12.66 1.09
C THR A 83 -5.59 -11.18 1.19
N ILE A 84 -4.90 -10.36 0.40
CA ILE A 84 -5.18 -8.93 0.26
C ILE A 84 -5.28 -8.61 -1.23
N SER A 85 -6.33 -7.89 -1.60
CA SER A 85 -6.55 -7.39 -2.95
C SER A 85 -6.90 -5.92 -2.94
N VAL A 86 -6.88 -5.29 -4.12
CA VAL A 86 -7.28 -3.89 -4.31
C VAL A 86 -8.19 -3.77 -5.52
N LYS A 87 -9.25 -3.00 -5.38
CA LYS A 87 -10.13 -2.58 -6.45
C LYS A 87 -10.15 -1.06 -6.51
N SER A 88 -10.06 -0.47 -7.70
CA SER A 88 -9.83 0.98 -7.83
C SER A 88 -10.66 1.57 -8.95
N ASP A 89 -11.17 2.78 -8.71
CA ASP A 89 -11.64 3.66 -9.76
C ASP A 89 -10.58 4.74 -10.03
N TYR A 90 -10.13 4.80 -11.29
CA TYR A 90 -9.05 5.70 -11.71
C TYR A 90 -9.63 6.89 -12.46
N GLY A 91 -9.16 8.08 -12.10
CA GLY A 91 -9.28 9.25 -12.91
C GLY A 91 -8.17 9.36 -13.96
N PHE A 92 -7.51 10.50 -13.99
CA PHE A 92 -6.40 10.74 -14.90
C PHE A 92 -5.18 9.86 -14.57
N GLN A 93 -4.53 9.33 -15.62
CA GLN A 93 -3.32 8.53 -15.49
C GLN A 93 -2.23 9.06 -16.43
N PHE A 94 -1.01 9.24 -15.90
CA PHE A 94 0.17 9.44 -16.70
C PHE A 94 0.75 8.09 -17.13
N SER A 95 1.44 8.09 -18.26
CA SER A 95 2.30 6.98 -18.67
C SER A 95 3.70 7.51 -18.95
N SER A 96 4.70 6.67 -18.77
CA SER A 96 6.10 7.04 -19.01
C SER A 96 6.87 5.83 -19.52
N MET A 97 7.79 6.04 -20.43
CA MET A 97 8.70 4.97 -20.89
C MET A 97 9.74 4.60 -19.81
N THR A 98 10.01 5.48 -18.86
CA THR A 98 11.04 5.30 -17.83
C THR A 98 10.48 4.88 -16.48
N THR A 99 9.16 4.97 -16.26
CA THR A 99 8.51 4.59 -15.01
C THR A 99 7.70 3.32 -15.23
N MET A 100 7.94 2.30 -14.41
CA MET A 100 7.25 1.01 -14.56
C MET A 100 5.74 1.13 -14.29
N GLY A 101 4.94 0.29 -14.97
CA GLY A 101 3.49 0.25 -14.83
C GLY A 101 3.02 0.09 -13.37
N VAL A 102 3.74 -0.72 -12.58
CA VAL A 102 3.47 -0.88 -11.15
C VAL A 102 3.69 0.41 -10.38
N ALA A 103 4.65 1.25 -10.76
CA ALA A 103 4.88 2.52 -10.08
C ALA A 103 3.82 3.56 -10.42
N TYR A 104 3.48 3.73 -11.68
CA TYR A 104 2.58 4.82 -12.06
C TYR A 104 1.10 4.54 -11.79
N ARG A 105 0.65 3.27 -11.79
CA ARG A 105 -0.77 2.92 -11.59
C ARG A 105 -1.01 1.77 -10.60
N GLY A 106 0.03 1.20 -10.02
CA GLY A 106 -0.08 0.05 -9.13
C GLY A 106 0.08 0.37 -7.66
N TYR A 107 0.11 -0.69 -6.90
CA TYR A 107 0.15 -0.69 -5.45
C TYR A 107 1.41 -1.41 -4.96
N ASP A 108 1.88 -1.01 -3.78
CA ASP A 108 3.09 -1.58 -3.17
C ASP A 108 2.84 -1.85 -1.69
N LEU A 109 2.67 -3.13 -1.33
CA LEU A 109 2.30 -3.60 -0.01
C LEU A 109 3.54 -3.94 0.81
N TYR A 110 3.61 -3.38 2.01
CA TYR A 110 4.55 -3.72 3.06
C TYR A 110 3.82 -4.30 4.26
N ILE A 111 4.41 -5.31 4.88
CA ILE A 111 3.94 -5.92 6.14
C ILE A 111 5.03 -5.72 7.17
N LYS A 112 4.64 -5.40 8.42
CA LYS A 112 5.59 -5.22 9.51
C LYS A 112 6.00 -6.56 10.08
N ASP A 113 7.30 -6.82 10.05
CA ASP A 113 7.93 -8.02 10.60
C ASP A 113 9.07 -7.62 11.53
N ASN A 114 9.04 -8.10 12.77
CA ASN A 114 10.04 -7.77 13.79
C ASN A 114 10.31 -6.25 13.90
N GLY A 115 9.24 -5.45 13.90
CA GLY A 115 9.29 -3.99 14.00
C GLY A 115 9.75 -3.26 12.74
N LYS A 116 10.00 -3.94 11.64
CA LYS A 116 10.47 -3.37 10.37
C LYS A 116 9.47 -3.61 9.24
N TRP A 117 9.24 -2.58 8.43
CA TRP A 117 8.42 -2.69 7.22
C TRP A 117 9.16 -3.52 6.16
N ARG A 118 8.63 -4.68 5.84
CA ARG A 118 9.15 -5.60 4.82
C ARG A 118 8.26 -5.56 3.59
N TRP A 119 8.87 -5.52 2.42
CA TRP A 119 8.10 -5.65 1.19
C TRP A 119 7.45 -7.03 1.12
N ALA A 120 6.13 -7.04 0.82
CA ALA A 120 5.34 -8.25 0.73
C ALA A 120 4.89 -8.53 -0.71
N ALA A 121 4.34 -7.52 -1.38
CA ALA A 121 3.83 -7.67 -2.76
C ALA A 121 3.72 -6.33 -3.46
N SER A 122 3.67 -6.36 -4.78
CA SER A 122 3.28 -5.21 -5.60
C SER A 122 2.60 -5.68 -6.88
N GLY A 123 1.73 -4.85 -7.44
CA GLY A 123 1.01 -5.19 -8.66
C GLY A 123 0.25 -4.01 -9.23
N ALA A 124 -0.19 -4.16 -10.48
CA ALA A 124 -1.06 -3.21 -11.16
C ALA A 124 -2.01 -3.98 -12.10
N THR A 125 -3.22 -3.50 -12.26
CA THR A 125 -4.10 -3.94 -13.35
C THR A 125 -3.63 -3.30 -14.66
N LYS A 126 -3.98 -3.91 -15.78
CA LYS A 126 -3.80 -3.27 -17.10
C LYS A 126 -4.77 -2.10 -17.24
N PRO A 127 -4.44 -1.06 -18.05
CA PRO A 127 -5.32 0.10 -18.24
C PRO A 127 -6.76 -0.26 -18.66
N GLU A 128 -6.91 -1.24 -19.52
CA GLU A 128 -8.20 -1.74 -20.01
C GLU A 128 -9.00 -2.54 -18.98
N LYS A 129 -8.42 -2.81 -17.80
CA LYS A 129 -8.99 -3.62 -16.73
C LYS A 129 -9.11 -2.83 -15.42
N GLY A 130 -9.40 -1.55 -15.52
CA GLY A 130 -9.25 -0.56 -14.43
C GLY A 130 -9.87 -0.93 -13.09
N ASP A 131 -11.09 -1.48 -13.10
CA ASP A 131 -11.87 -1.84 -11.91
C ASP A 131 -11.78 -3.32 -11.51
N GLU A 132 -10.97 -4.13 -12.21
CA GLU A 132 -10.77 -5.53 -11.82
C GLU A 132 -10.12 -5.63 -10.44
N ASN A 133 -10.52 -6.64 -9.69
CA ASN A 133 -9.93 -6.96 -8.39
C ASN A 133 -8.47 -7.45 -8.57
N LEU A 134 -7.52 -6.63 -8.17
CA LEU A 134 -6.09 -6.95 -8.18
C LEU A 134 -5.70 -7.72 -6.92
N VAL A 135 -5.53 -9.01 -6.99
CA VAL A 135 -4.99 -9.79 -5.88
C VAL A 135 -3.49 -9.50 -5.75
N LEU A 136 -3.09 -8.84 -4.65
CA LEU A 136 -1.69 -8.50 -4.36
C LEU A 136 -0.94 -9.68 -3.74
N ILE A 137 -1.53 -10.30 -2.73
CA ILE A 137 -0.93 -11.41 -2.00
C ILE A 137 -2.00 -12.42 -1.58
N LYS A 138 -1.63 -13.69 -1.48
CA LYS A 138 -2.47 -14.80 -1.02
C LYS A 138 -1.64 -15.86 -0.30
N ASN A 139 -2.32 -16.77 0.37
CA ASN A 139 -1.70 -17.86 1.13
C ASN A 139 -0.83 -17.39 2.31
N MET A 140 -1.16 -16.23 2.88
CA MET A 140 -0.58 -15.82 4.16
C MET A 140 -1.16 -16.69 5.29
N ASP A 141 -0.49 -16.71 6.43
CA ASP A 141 -1.09 -17.26 7.66
C ASP A 141 -2.25 -16.37 8.16
N GLY A 142 -3.10 -16.90 9.03
CA GLY A 142 -4.23 -16.17 9.60
C GLY A 142 -3.89 -15.30 10.82
N SER A 143 -2.61 -15.03 11.11
CA SER A 143 -2.22 -14.12 12.19
C SER A 143 -2.53 -12.66 11.85
N GLU A 144 -2.69 -11.80 12.85
CA GLU A 144 -2.84 -10.37 12.65
C GLU A 144 -1.55 -9.78 12.08
N LYS A 145 -1.68 -8.91 11.08
CA LYS A 145 -0.58 -8.23 10.39
C LYS A 145 -0.81 -6.73 10.35
N GLU A 146 0.21 -5.96 10.68
CA GLU A 146 0.26 -4.52 10.39
C GLU A 146 0.71 -4.32 8.94
N CYS A 147 -0.12 -3.62 8.17
CA CYS A 147 0.04 -3.42 6.74
C CYS A 147 0.19 -1.95 6.38
N MET A 148 1.02 -1.66 5.38
CA MET A 148 1.17 -0.35 4.76
C MET A 148 1.11 -0.52 3.25
N LEU A 149 0.07 0.04 2.62
CA LEU A 149 -0.18 -0.03 1.19
C LEU A 149 0.08 1.34 0.56
N TYR A 150 1.18 1.47 -0.19
CA TYR A 150 1.44 2.67 -0.99
C TYR A 150 0.56 2.71 -2.23
N LEU A 151 0.04 3.90 -2.51
CA LEU A 151 -0.85 4.21 -3.63
C LEU A 151 -0.07 4.59 -4.90
N PRO A 152 -0.72 4.56 -6.08
CA PRO A 152 -0.09 4.88 -7.37
C PRO A 152 0.57 6.27 -7.40
N ILE A 153 1.75 6.36 -8.03
CA ILE A 153 2.51 7.61 -8.08
C ILE A 153 1.95 8.59 -9.12
N TYR A 154 1.53 8.08 -10.29
CA TYR A 154 1.14 8.90 -11.44
C TYR A 154 -0.30 8.63 -11.89
N SER A 155 -1.16 8.23 -10.97
CA SER A 155 -2.59 8.05 -11.22
C SER A 155 -3.41 8.80 -10.20
N GLU A 156 -4.45 9.45 -10.68
CA GLU A 156 -5.56 9.96 -9.86
C GLU A 156 -6.46 8.79 -9.49
N LEU A 157 -6.88 8.74 -8.23
CA LEU A 157 -7.85 7.78 -7.73
C LEU A 157 -9.14 8.52 -7.36
N HIS A 158 -10.28 7.98 -7.78
CA HIS A 158 -11.60 8.38 -7.32
C HIS A 158 -12.04 7.49 -6.16
N SER A 159 -11.67 6.20 -6.18
CA SER A 159 -11.88 5.22 -5.12
C SER A 159 -10.74 4.23 -5.08
N CYS A 160 -10.44 3.72 -3.88
CA CYS A 160 -9.50 2.64 -3.64
C CYS A 160 -10.05 1.75 -2.52
N GLN A 161 -10.44 0.54 -2.88
CA GLN A 161 -11.01 -0.42 -1.94
C GLN A 161 -10.02 -1.54 -1.66
N ILE A 162 -9.76 -1.79 -0.38
CA ILE A 162 -8.96 -2.93 0.07
C ILE A 162 -9.89 -4.11 0.27
N GLY A 163 -9.64 -5.18 -0.48
CA GLY A 163 -10.37 -6.44 -0.40
C GLY A 163 -9.63 -7.46 0.47
N ILE A 164 -10.34 -8.02 1.42
CA ILE A 164 -9.89 -9.10 2.29
C ILE A 164 -10.84 -10.29 2.17
N GLN A 165 -10.39 -11.47 2.59
CA GLN A 165 -11.27 -12.64 2.66
C GLN A 165 -12.47 -12.35 3.57
N GLU A 166 -13.68 -12.73 3.14
CA GLU A 166 -14.89 -12.63 3.96
C GLU A 166 -14.71 -13.31 5.32
N GLY A 167 -15.17 -12.62 6.36
CA GLY A 167 -15.01 -13.05 7.76
C GLY A 167 -13.65 -12.73 8.39
N ALA A 168 -12.68 -12.23 7.61
CA ALA A 168 -11.45 -11.69 8.19
C ALA A 168 -11.67 -10.26 8.73
N MET A 169 -10.80 -9.85 9.63
CA MET A 169 -10.80 -8.50 10.22
C MET A 169 -9.98 -7.54 9.36
N ILE A 170 -10.44 -6.28 9.25
CA ILE A 170 -9.66 -5.14 8.80
C ILE A 170 -9.98 -3.93 9.66
N GLU A 171 -8.94 -3.26 10.15
CA GLU A 171 -9.05 -2.09 11.03
C GLU A 171 -7.98 -1.06 10.68
N ALA A 172 -8.25 0.22 10.95
CA ALA A 172 -7.26 1.28 10.83
C ALA A 172 -6.10 1.04 11.82
N LEU A 173 -4.87 1.19 11.33
CA LEU A 173 -3.66 1.16 12.16
C LEU A 173 -3.21 2.60 12.42
N GLU A 174 -2.96 2.96 13.68
CA GLU A 174 -2.37 4.26 14.02
C GLU A 174 -1.00 4.43 13.36
N SER A 175 -0.69 5.67 12.96
CA SER A 175 0.58 5.97 12.31
C SER A 175 1.75 5.78 13.28
N PRO A 176 2.69 4.87 13.00
CA PRO A 176 3.89 4.71 13.82
C PRO A 176 4.93 5.78 13.53
N PHE A 177 4.71 6.64 12.53
CA PHE A 177 5.66 7.65 12.10
C PHE A 177 5.55 8.90 12.96
N ARG A 178 6.71 9.34 13.48
CA ARG A 178 6.83 10.57 14.26
C ARG A 178 7.09 11.74 13.31
N HIS A 179 6.66 12.92 13.69
CA HIS A 179 6.87 14.17 12.98
C HIS A 179 6.53 14.08 11.47
N ARG A 180 6.13 15.18 10.89
CA ARG A 180 5.78 15.30 9.48
C ARG A 180 6.78 16.20 8.79
N ILE A 181 7.41 15.72 7.71
CA ILE A 181 8.43 16.44 6.94
C ILE A 181 7.93 16.61 5.51
N GLY A 182 7.61 17.83 5.12
CA GLY A 182 7.23 18.15 3.73
C GLY A 182 8.49 18.22 2.85
N ILE A 183 8.46 17.52 1.71
CA ILE A 183 9.51 17.59 0.69
C ILE A 183 8.91 18.15 -0.59
N PHE A 184 9.39 19.33 -0.98
CA PHE A 184 9.11 19.92 -2.28
C PHE A 184 10.21 19.54 -3.27
N GLY A 185 9.85 19.29 -4.52
CA GLY A 185 10.84 18.96 -5.54
C GLY A 185 10.22 18.58 -6.88
N SER A 186 11.08 18.19 -7.78
CA SER A 186 10.73 17.85 -9.16
C SER A 186 10.29 16.38 -9.30
N SER A 187 10.54 15.82 -10.48
CA SER A 187 10.18 14.44 -10.85
C SER A 187 10.78 13.37 -9.94
N PHE A 188 11.98 13.55 -9.38
CA PHE A 188 12.56 12.59 -8.44
C PHE A 188 11.77 12.52 -7.13
N THR A 189 11.33 13.67 -6.62
CA THR A 189 10.48 13.72 -5.42
C THR A 189 9.10 13.14 -5.70
N HIS A 190 8.56 13.35 -6.90
CA HIS A 190 7.32 12.72 -7.34
C HIS A 190 7.45 11.19 -7.42
N GLY A 191 8.60 10.68 -7.88
CA GLY A 191 8.91 9.25 -7.95
C GLY A 191 9.13 8.72 -9.37
N ILE A 192 9.60 9.58 -10.30
CA ILE A 192 9.92 9.13 -11.66
C ILE A 192 10.97 8.01 -11.66
N SER A 193 10.87 7.11 -12.63
CA SER A 193 11.80 6.00 -12.86
C SER A 193 11.92 5.01 -11.69
N THR A 194 10.98 5.04 -10.74
CA THR A 194 10.94 4.01 -9.69
C THR A 194 10.28 2.72 -10.20
N SER A 195 10.62 1.61 -9.58
CA SER A 195 10.05 0.30 -9.92
C SER A 195 8.63 0.09 -9.38
N ARG A 196 8.28 0.73 -8.25
CA ARG A 196 7.00 0.62 -7.55
C ARG A 196 6.82 1.79 -6.58
N PRO A 197 5.59 2.09 -6.10
CA PRO A 197 5.30 3.30 -5.32
C PRO A 197 6.17 3.52 -4.09
N GLY A 198 6.38 2.51 -3.26
CA GLY A 198 7.19 2.60 -2.05
C GLY A 198 8.69 2.80 -2.28
N MET A 199 9.17 2.79 -3.52
CA MET A 199 10.58 2.95 -3.86
C MET A 199 10.95 4.38 -4.25
N SER A 200 10.01 5.33 -4.29
CA SER A 200 10.38 6.75 -4.32
C SER A 200 11.22 7.10 -3.07
N TYR A 201 12.21 7.98 -3.21
CA TYR A 201 13.15 8.23 -2.10
C TYR A 201 12.47 8.77 -0.83
N PRO A 202 11.40 9.60 -0.90
CA PRO A 202 10.72 10.03 0.32
C PRO A 202 10.09 8.84 1.09
N MET A 203 9.56 7.85 0.37
CA MET A 203 8.95 6.67 0.99
C MET A 203 9.99 5.71 1.57
N GLN A 204 11.16 5.61 0.97
CA GLN A 204 12.29 4.89 1.56
C GLN A 204 12.77 5.56 2.86
N LEU A 205 12.96 6.88 2.83
CA LEU A 205 13.33 7.66 4.04
C LEU A 205 12.30 7.45 5.15
N MET A 206 11.00 7.48 4.86
CA MET A 206 9.94 7.25 5.84
C MET A 206 10.12 5.91 6.56
N ARG A 207 10.33 4.82 5.83
CA ARG A 207 10.52 3.49 6.44
C ARG A 207 11.84 3.35 7.20
N TRP A 208 12.91 4.06 6.79
CA TRP A 208 14.22 3.96 7.43
C TRP A 208 14.33 4.80 8.69
N THR A 209 13.70 5.97 8.69
CA THR A 209 13.87 6.96 9.78
C THR A 209 12.75 6.92 10.81
N GLY A 210 11.59 6.37 10.47
CA GLY A 210 10.37 6.45 11.29
C GLY A 210 9.77 7.86 11.34
N LEU A 211 10.10 8.73 10.37
CA LEU A 211 9.50 10.05 10.19
C LEU A 211 8.49 10.00 9.04
N GLN A 212 7.39 10.74 9.12
CA GLN A 212 6.42 10.79 8.03
C GLN A 212 6.86 11.80 6.97
N PHE A 213 7.25 11.32 5.79
CA PHE A 213 7.59 12.17 4.67
C PHE A 213 6.36 12.42 3.79
N LEU A 214 6.12 13.69 3.48
CA LEU A 214 4.99 14.19 2.69
C LEU A 214 5.53 14.65 1.33
N SER A 215 5.28 13.90 0.27
CA SER A 215 5.84 14.18 -1.05
C SER A 215 5.01 15.21 -1.81
N LEU A 216 5.58 16.38 -2.08
CA LEU A 216 5.04 17.41 -2.97
C LEU A 216 5.91 17.58 -4.23
N GLY A 217 6.36 16.47 -4.79
CA GLY A 217 7.04 16.47 -6.07
C GLY A 217 6.09 16.75 -7.24
N CYS A 218 6.55 17.54 -8.21
CA CYS A 218 5.90 17.73 -9.50
C CYS A 218 6.91 17.57 -10.62
N SER A 219 6.64 16.66 -11.57
CA SER A 219 7.54 16.40 -12.69
C SER A 219 7.52 17.53 -13.71
N GLY A 220 8.69 17.96 -14.15
CA GLY A 220 8.84 19.04 -15.15
C GLY A 220 8.96 20.43 -14.55
N ASN A 221 9.22 20.54 -13.26
CA ASN A 221 9.44 21.80 -12.53
C ASN A 221 10.82 21.81 -11.90
#